data_a1180bf362cf18ce75c54ee8454e8f1f
#
_entry.id   a1180bf362cf18ce75c54ee8454e8f1f
#
_cell.length_a   1.000
_cell.length_b   1.000
_cell.length_c   1.000
_cell.angle_alpha   90.00
_cell.angle_beta   90.00
_cell.angle_gamma   90.00
#
_symmetry.space_group_name_H-M   'P 1'
#
loop_
_entity.id
_entity.type
_entity.pdbx_description
1 polymer ?
#
loop_
_entity_poly.entity_id
_entity_poly.type
_entity_poly.pdbx_seq_one_letter_code
_entity_poly.pdbx_strand_id
1 'polypeptide(L)'
;MEIIRVDNTKDRDAWLLFEKTYNEIENKEFFAFDKEYTPPKDGFTYKIYDNNKLIACFLLTFPHLDEENLGYDIGLCEKDLLKVAHMDSVAVDSSYRGRGYQNILMKKAEEDVVKLGYKYLMCTIHPDNIYSMKNALKLGYKNVLTKEKYGGKIRAIMFKEVASFN
;
A
#
# COMPACT_ATOMS: atom_id res chain seq x y z
N MET A 1 -5.15 14.52 15.92
CA MET A 1 -4.35 13.45 15.32
C MET A 1 -3.67 13.98 14.07
N GLU A 2 -2.38 13.88 14.01
CA GLU A 2 -1.57 14.37 12.90
C GLU A 2 -1.05 13.20 12.06
N ILE A 3 -1.13 13.33 10.73
CA ILE A 3 -0.50 12.40 9.80
C ILE A 3 0.80 13.03 9.32
N ILE A 4 1.91 12.38 9.57
CA ILE A 4 3.23 12.81 9.13
C ILE A 4 3.58 12.06 7.84
N ARG A 5 3.94 12.80 6.79
CA ARG A 5 4.40 12.23 5.53
C ARG A 5 5.92 12.36 5.44
N VAL A 6 6.59 11.26 5.19
CA VAL A 6 8.05 11.19 5.06
C VAL A 6 8.41 10.55 3.71
N ASP A 7 9.43 11.08 3.06
CA ASP A 7 10.02 10.45 1.88
C ASP A 7 10.56 9.07 2.25
N ASN A 8 10.30 8.05 1.41
CA ASN A 8 10.70 6.67 1.68
C ASN A 8 12.21 6.53 1.90
N THR A 9 13.02 7.35 1.24
CA THR A 9 14.48 7.33 1.41
C THR A 9 14.94 7.88 2.75
N LYS A 10 14.08 8.59 3.46
CA LYS A 10 14.36 9.25 4.76
C LYS A 10 13.64 8.57 5.93
N ASP A 11 12.82 7.57 5.66
CA ASP A 11 12.12 6.84 6.71
C ASP A 11 13.10 6.04 7.57
N ARG A 12 12.83 5.92 8.88
CA ARG A 12 13.72 5.25 9.83
C ARG A 12 13.02 4.24 10.75
N ASP A 13 11.74 4.37 10.97
CA ASP A 13 11.04 3.60 11.99
C ASP A 13 9.81 2.81 11.48
N ALA A 14 9.27 3.10 10.32
CA ALA A 14 8.13 2.37 9.77
C ALA A 14 8.44 0.88 9.57
N TRP A 15 9.67 0.56 9.15
CA TRP A 15 10.11 -0.81 8.98
C TRP A 15 9.94 -1.65 10.24
N LEU A 16 10.22 -1.09 11.41
CA LEU A 16 10.05 -1.77 12.69
C LEU A 16 8.60 -2.14 12.96
N LEU A 17 7.66 -1.27 12.59
CA LEU A 17 6.24 -1.56 12.73
C LEU A 17 5.78 -2.63 11.73
N PHE A 18 6.25 -2.60 10.50
CA PHE A 18 5.98 -3.65 9.51
C PHE A 18 6.52 -5.00 9.98
N GLU A 19 7.75 -5.06 10.47
CA GLU A 19 8.34 -6.28 11.00
C GLU A 19 7.57 -6.83 12.20
N LYS A 20 7.20 -5.98 13.14
CA LYS A 20 6.37 -6.35 14.29
C LYS A 20 5.03 -6.93 13.84
N THR A 21 4.36 -6.27 12.89
CA THR A 21 3.08 -6.74 12.35
C THR A 21 3.23 -8.10 11.69
N TYR A 22 4.27 -8.30 10.88
CA TYR A 22 4.56 -9.59 10.26
C TYR A 22 4.75 -10.70 11.27
N ASN A 23 5.49 -10.42 12.36
CA ASN A 23 5.77 -11.42 13.40
C ASN A 23 4.51 -11.80 14.20
N GLU A 24 3.53 -10.91 14.30
CA GLU A 24 2.29 -11.11 15.05
C GLU A 24 1.18 -11.76 14.23
N ILE A 25 1.24 -11.70 12.90
CA ILE A 25 0.18 -12.23 12.04
C ILE A 25 0.20 -13.76 12.00
N GLU A 26 -0.97 -14.41 12.14
CA GLU A 26 -1.08 -15.87 12.10
C GLU A 26 -0.74 -16.44 10.73
N ASN A 27 -1.37 -15.92 9.68
CA ASN A 27 -1.11 -16.35 8.32
C ASN A 27 -0.09 -15.44 7.65
N LYS A 28 1.17 -15.88 7.62
CA LYS A 28 2.29 -15.15 7.03
C LYS A 28 2.11 -14.87 5.54
N GLU A 29 1.28 -15.65 4.86
CA GLU A 29 1.00 -15.45 3.44
C GLU A 29 0.18 -14.20 3.15
N PHE A 30 -0.54 -13.66 4.14
CA PHE A 30 -1.31 -12.45 3.98
C PHE A 30 -0.46 -11.19 3.86
N PHE A 31 0.79 -11.25 4.26
CA PHE A 31 1.67 -10.10 4.29
C PHE A 31 2.96 -10.40 3.53
N ALA A 32 3.19 -9.70 2.44
CA ALA A 32 4.38 -9.87 1.59
C ALA A 32 5.59 -9.12 2.17
N PHE A 33 5.93 -9.39 3.44
CA PHE A 33 7.09 -8.80 4.08
C PHE A 33 8.33 -9.65 3.83
N ASP A 34 9.38 -9.01 3.37
CA ASP A 34 10.71 -9.60 3.24
C ASP A 34 11.67 -8.84 4.17
N LYS A 35 12.39 -9.57 5.01
CA LYS A 35 13.38 -8.96 5.92
C LYS A 35 14.52 -8.24 5.17
N GLU A 36 14.76 -8.66 3.93
CA GLU A 36 15.74 -8.03 3.06
C GLU A 36 15.13 -6.93 2.18
N TYR A 37 13.82 -6.70 2.33
CA TYR A 37 13.11 -5.70 1.55
C TYR A 37 13.69 -4.31 1.81
N THR A 38 14.21 -3.74 0.76
CA THR A 38 14.55 -2.32 0.74
C THR A 38 13.34 -1.59 0.13
N PRO A 39 12.69 -0.69 0.88
CA PRO A 39 11.56 0.06 0.32
C PRO A 39 11.94 0.68 -1.02
N PRO A 40 11.04 0.69 -2.00
CA PRO A 40 11.26 1.42 -3.24
C PRO A 40 11.70 2.85 -2.94
N LYS A 41 12.65 3.35 -3.70
CA LYS A 41 13.26 4.66 -3.44
C LYS A 41 12.28 5.82 -3.61
N ASP A 42 11.25 5.66 -4.48
CA ASP A 42 10.31 6.72 -4.77
C ASP A 42 8.95 6.45 -4.12
N GLY A 43 8.48 7.45 -3.39
CA GLY A 43 7.21 7.39 -2.71
C GLY A 43 7.26 8.01 -1.32
N PHE A 44 6.20 7.77 -0.57
CA PHE A 44 6.03 8.35 0.76
C PHE A 44 5.57 7.30 1.76
N THR A 45 6.02 7.49 3.01
CA THR A 45 5.47 6.77 4.16
C THR A 45 4.65 7.75 4.99
N TYR A 46 3.40 7.37 5.26
CA TYR A 46 2.47 8.12 6.11
C TYR A 46 2.46 7.49 7.49
N LYS A 47 2.56 8.31 8.53
CA LYS A 47 2.73 7.85 9.91
C LYS A 47 1.79 8.56 10.86
N ILE A 48 1.30 7.81 11.84
CA ILE A 48 0.54 8.34 12.97
C ILE A 48 1.25 7.92 14.25
N TYR A 49 1.48 8.88 15.14
CA TYR A 49 2.08 8.66 16.46
C TYR A 49 1.06 8.92 17.56
N ASP A 50 1.18 8.18 18.63
CA ASP A 50 0.52 8.43 19.91
C ASP A 50 1.57 8.40 21.02
N ASN A 51 1.70 9.51 21.76
CA ASN A 51 2.71 9.64 22.83
C ASN A 51 4.13 9.22 22.38
N ASN A 52 4.57 9.72 21.24
CA ASN A 52 5.86 9.43 20.61
C ASN A 52 6.06 7.96 20.16
N LYS A 53 5.00 7.15 20.21
CA LYS A 53 5.02 5.79 19.69
C LYS A 53 4.40 5.78 18.28
N LEU A 54 5.07 5.18 17.31
CA LEU A 54 4.50 4.92 15.99
C LEU A 54 3.40 3.85 16.11
N ILE A 55 2.16 4.22 15.82
CA ILE A 55 1.00 3.32 15.97
C ILE A 55 0.40 2.86 14.65
N ALA A 56 0.63 3.58 13.59
CA ALA A 56 0.17 3.20 12.25
C ALA A 56 1.07 3.81 11.18
N CYS A 57 1.28 3.07 10.11
CA CYS A 57 1.99 3.57 8.93
C CYS A 57 1.44 2.95 7.66
N PHE A 58 1.63 3.67 6.56
CA PHE A 58 1.20 3.28 5.23
C PHE A 58 2.30 3.62 4.23
N LEU A 59 2.67 2.65 3.40
CA LEU A 59 3.69 2.79 2.37
C LEU A 59 3.05 3.02 1.00
N LEU A 60 3.34 4.16 0.40
CA LEU A 60 2.98 4.53 -0.97
C LEU A 60 4.24 4.50 -1.82
N THR A 61 4.19 3.87 -2.98
CA THR A 61 5.33 3.81 -3.91
C THR A 61 4.91 4.15 -5.33
N PHE A 62 5.86 4.71 -6.07
CA PHE A 62 5.71 5.05 -7.49
C PHE A 62 6.67 4.16 -8.31
N PRO A 63 6.17 3.07 -8.91
CA PRO A 63 7.04 2.09 -9.58
C PRO A 63 7.60 2.57 -10.92
N HIS A 64 7.02 3.60 -11.53
CA HIS A 64 7.40 4.09 -12.86
C HIS A 64 7.41 2.94 -13.90
N LEU A 65 8.49 2.75 -14.63
CA LEU A 65 8.63 1.67 -15.61
C LEU A 65 9.28 0.40 -15.07
N ASP A 66 9.50 0.32 -13.76
CA ASP A 66 10.04 -0.88 -13.12
C ASP A 66 9.16 -2.10 -13.43
N GLU A 67 9.80 -3.27 -13.60
CA GLU A 67 9.10 -4.53 -13.89
C GLU A 67 8.10 -4.95 -12.81
N GLU A 68 8.26 -4.45 -11.58
CA GLU A 68 7.34 -4.68 -10.46
C GLU A 68 6.02 -3.90 -10.60
N ASN A 69 5.92 -2.96 -11.55
CA ASN A 69 4.70 -2.18 -11.74
C ASN A 69 3.52 -3.11 -12.08
N LEU A 70 2.51 -3.11 -11.23
CA LEU A 70 1.31 -3.94 -11.40
C LEU A 70 0.52 -3.61 -12.67
N GLY A 71 0.73 -2.44 -13.26
CA GLY A 71 0.11 -2.05 -14.52
C GLY A 71 0.48 -2.97 -15.69
N TYR A 72 1.66 -3.61 -15.64
CA TYR A 72 2.04 -4.61 -16.66
C TYR A 72 1.10 -5.81 -16.64
N ASP A 73 0.63 -6.23 -15.47
CA ASP A 73 -0.25 -7.40 -15.33
C ASP A 73 -1.61 -7.20 -16.00
N ILE A 74 -2.04 -5.96 -16.17
CA ILE A 74 -3.31 -5.62 -16.83
C ILE A 74 -3.11 -4.96 -18.20
N GLY A 75 -1.90 -4.99 -18.73
CA GLY A 75 -1.61 -4.55 -20.10
C GLY A 75 -1.63 -3.03 -20.30
N LEU A 76 -1.32 -2.24 -19.28
CA LEU A 76 -1.21 -0.78 -19.43
C LEU A 76 -0.06 -0.42 -20.37
N CYS A 77 -0.28 0.58 -21.24
CA CYS A 77 0.78 1.13 -22.08
C CYS A 77 1.76 1.97 -21.24
N GLU A 78 2.94 2.27 -21.78
CA GLU A 78 3.99 3.00 -21.08
C GLU A 78 3.50 4.32 -20.47
N LYS A 79 2.71 5.08 -21.22
CA LYS A 79 2.13 6.35 -20.75
C LYS A 79 1.29 6.16 -19.49
N ASP A 80 0.49 5.10 -19.44
CA ASP A 80 -0.36 4.80 -18.28
C ASP A 80 0.43 4.18 -17.12
N LEU A 81 1.45 3.37 -17.40
CA LEU A 81 2.36 2.86 -16.38
C LEU A 81 2.98 3.97 -15.54
N LEU A 82 3.34 5.09 -16.17
CA LEU A 82 3.88 6.26 -15.48
C LEU A 82 2.87 6.97 -14.57
N LYS A 83 1.60 6.59 -14.65
CA LYS A 83 0.50 7.14 -13.83
C LYS A 83 0.03 6.18 -12.74
N VAL A 84 0.72 5.07 -12.55
CA VAL A 84 0.41 4.08 -11.52
C VAL A 84 1.10 4.45 -10.21
N ALA A 85 0.34 4.41 -9.11
CA ALA A 85 0.85 4.45 -7.76
C ALA A 85 0.48 3.14 -7.05
N HIS A 86 1.43 2.53 -6.36
CA HIS A 86 1.18 1.36 -5.55
C HIS A 86 0.80 1.75 -4.13
N MET A 87 -0.40 1.36 -3.70
CA MET A 87 -0.86 1.42 -2.32
C MET A 87 -0.29 0.18 -1.61
N ASP A 88 0.99 0.24 -1.28
CA ASP A 88 1.85 -0.93 -1.08
C ASP A 88 1.54 -1.70 0.19
N SER A 89 1.75 -1.10 1.35
CA SER A 89 1.65 -1.80 2.63
C SER A 89 1.11 -0.90 3.73
N VAL A 90 0.37 -1.49 4.64
CA VAL A 90 -0.15 -0.82 5.82
C VAL A 90 0.14 -1.66 7.06
N ALA A 91 0.51 -1.02 8.14
CA ALA A 91 0.63 -1.65 9.45
C ALA A 91 -0.02 -0.78 10.52
N VAL A 92 -0.75 -1.43 11.41
CA VAL A 92 -1.36 -0.79 12.59
C VAL A 92 -0.97 -1.60 13.81
N ASP A 93 -0.43 -0.94 14.82
CA ASP A 93 -0.10 -1.59 16.10
C ASP A 93 -1.32 -2.33 16.64
N SER A 94 -1.13 -3.54 17.13
CA SER A 94 -2.22 -4.43 17.56
C SER A 94 -3.16 -3.79 18.58
N SER A 95 -2.61 -2.94 19.46
CA SER A 95 -3.39 -2.23 20.48
C SER A 95 -4.27 -1.11 19.91
N TYR A 96 -4.09 -0.76 18.64
CA TYR A 96 -4.79 0.35 17.98
C TYR A 96 -5.67 -0.09 16.81
N ARG A 97 -5.76 -1.41 16.54
CA ARG A 97 -6.59 -1.94 15.46
C ARG A 97 -8.08 -1.70 15.70
N GLY A 98 -8.86 -1.73 14.62
CA GLY A 98 -10.30 -1.53 14.66
C GLY A 98 -10.75 -0.07 14.86
N ARG A 99 -9.85 0.88 14.77
CA ARG A 99 -10.11 2.32 14.96
C ARG A 99 -10.11 3.13 13.66
N GLY A 100 -9.99 2.46 12.51
CA GLY A 100 -10.04 3.09 11.20
C GLY A 100 -8.76 3.76 10.72
N TYR A 101 -7.63 3.56 11.38
CA TYR A 101 -6.35 4.17 11.00
C TYR A 101 -5.91 3.81 9.58
N GLN A 102 -6.12 2.56 9.17
CA GLN A 102 -5.82 2.14 7.80
C GLN A 102 -6.54 3.00 6.77
N ASN A 103 -7.85 3.18 6.93
CA ASN A 103 -8.65 3.97 6.00
C ASN A 103 -8.25 5.44 6.00
N ILE A 104 -7.93 6.00 7.16
CA ILE A 104 -7.47 7.39 7.29
C ILE A 104 -6.18 7.59 6.51
N LEU A 105 -5.21 6.69 6.67
CA LEU A 105 -3.91 6.76 5.97
C LEU A 105 -4.08 6.57 4.46
N MET A 106 -4.89 5.60 4.04
CA MET A 106 -5.13 5.34 2.62
C MET A 106 -5.82 6.53 1.93
N LYS A 107 -6.78 7.16 2.58
CA LYS A 107 -7.44 8.36 2.04
C LYS A 107 -6.46 9.51 1.89
N LYS A 108 -5.61 9.72 2.87
CA LYS A 108 -4.59 10.78 2.79
C LYS A 108 -3.60 10.52 1.65
N ALA A 109 -3.15 9.28 1.50
CA ALA A 109 -2.27 8.89 0.40
C ALA A 109 -2.95 9.10 -0.96
N GLU A 110 -4.22 8.72 -1.09
CA GLU A 110 -5.01 8.93 -2.31
C GLU A 110 -5.13 10.41 -2.68
N GLU A 111 -5.41 11.28 -1.72
CA GLU A 111 -5.45 12.73 -1.95
C GLU A 111 -4.13 13.26 -2.52
N ASP A 112 -3.01 12.82 -1.96
CA ASP A 112 -1.69 13.24 -2.42
C ASP A 112 -1.36 12.68 -3.81
N VAL A 113 -1.71 11.43 -4.08
CA VAL A 113 -1.57 10.79 -5.39
C VAL A 113 -2.29 11.58 -6.48
N VAL A 114 -3.54 11.97 -6.22
CA VAL A 114 -4.34 12.77 -7.16
C VAL A 114 -3.70 14.14 -7.40
N LYS A 115 -3.25 14.81 -6.36
CA LYS A 115 -2.57 16.13 -6.47
C LYS A 115 -1.27 16.05 -7.25
N LEU A 116 -0.56 14.92 -7.18
CA LEU A 116 0.69 14.70 -7.90
C LEU A 116 0.47 14.28 -9.37
N GLY A 117 -0.78 14.10 -9.81
CA GLY A 117 -1.12 13.79 -11.19
C GLY A 117 -1.10 12.30 -11.54
N TYR A 118 -1.02 11.41 -10.56
CA TYR A 118 -1.21 9.98 -10.78
C TYR A 118 -2.69 9.67 -11.01
N LYS A 119 -2.96 8.58 -11.70
CA LYS A 119 -4.32 8.26 -12.17
C LYS A 119 -4.80 6.89 -11.72
N TYR A 120 -3.90 5.95 -11.52
CA TYR A 120 -4.22 4.55 -11.21
C TYR A 120 -3.62 4.15 -9.87
N LEU A 121 -4.47 3.67 -8.97
CA LEU A 121 -4.07 3.11 -7.69
C LEU A 121 -4.15 1.61 -7.76
N MET A 122 -3.07 0.91 -7.44
CA MET A 122 -3.01 -0.54 -7.50
C MET A 122 -2.38 -1.11 -6.23
N CYS A 123 -2.86 -2.27 -5.84
CA CYS A 123 -2.29 -3.06 -4.76
C CYS A 123 -2.57 -4.55 -4.96
N THR A 124 -1.92 -5.38 -4.18
CA THR A 124 -2.20 -6.82 -4.15
C THR A 124 -2.70 -7.24 -2.77
N ILE A 125 -3.67 -8.15 -2.75
CA ILE A 125 -4.25 -8.68 -1.53
C ILE A 125 -4.38 -10.20 -1.69
N HIS A 126 -4.02 -10.96 -0.64
CA HIS A 126 -4.32 -12.39 -0.63
C HIS A 126 -5.84 -12.60 -0.67
N PRO A 127 -6.37 -13.46 -1.58
CA PRO A 127 -7.83 -13.62 -1.73
C PRO A 127 -8.55 -14.03 -0.45
N ASP A 128 -7.90 -14.78 0.43
CA ASP A 128 -8.47 -15.24 1.71
C ASP A 128 -8.37 -14.18 2.82
N ASN A 129 -7.67 -13.07 2.58
CA ASN A 129 -7.64 -11.96 3.51
C ASN A 129 -8.92 -11.12 3.36
N ILE A 130 -10.00 -11.63 3.93
CA ILE A 130 -11.36 -11.09 3.77
C ILE A 130 -11.46 -9.66 4.30
N TYR A 131 -10.78 -9.35 5.39
CA TYR A 131 -10.79 -8.00 5.96
C TYR A 131 -10.20 -6.97 4.99
N SER A 132 -9.02 -7.24 4.45
CA SER A 132 -8.37 -6.34 3.49
C SER A 132 -9.14 -6.26 2.17
N MET A 133 -9.69 -7.37 1.69
CA MET A 133 -10.53 -7.39 0.49
C MET A 133 -11.77 -6.51 0.65
N LYS A 134 -12.52 -6.66 1.73
CA LYS A 134 -13.71 -5.84 2.01
C LYS A 134 -13.35 -4.36 2.12
N ASN A 135 -12.25 -4.05 2.78
CA ASN A 135 -11.79 -2.68 2.94
C ASN A 135 -11.44 -2.03 1.60
N ALA A 136 -10.71 -2.72 0.74
CA ALA A 136 -10.36 -2.24 -0.59
C ALA A 136 -11.61 -2.02 -1.46
N LEU A 137 -12.53 -2.99 -1.48
CA LEU A 137 -13.80 -2.86 -2.22
C LEU A 137 -14.62 -1.67 -1.74
N LYS A 138 -14.70 -1.45 -0.43
CA LYS A 138 -15.39 -0.31 0.17
C LYS A 138 -14.77 1.03 -0.25
N LEU A 139 -13.46 1.06 -0.45
CA LEU A 139 -12.73 2.25 -0.91
C LEU A 139 -12.80 2.44 -2.44
N GLY A 140 -13.49 1.59 -3.15
CA GLY A 140 -13.73 1.71 -4.59
C GLY A 140 -12.75 0.95 -5.49
N TYR A 141 -11.89 0.12 -4.92
CA TYR A 141 -11.02 -0.77 -5.70
C TYR A 141 -11.82 -1.92 -6.31
N LYS A 142 -11.35 -2.41 -7.45
CA LYS A 142 -11.89 -3.59 -8.12
C LYS A 142 -10.83 -4.67 -8.20
N ASN A 143 -11.22 -5.93 -8.01
CA ASN A 143 -10.35 -7.06 -8.31
C ASN A 143 -10.35 -7.29 -9.83
N VAL A 144 -9.27 -6.94 -10.50
CA VAL A 144 -9.16 -7.03 -11.96
C VAL A 144 -8.49 -8.32 -12.43
N LEU A 145 -7.70 -8.97 -11.58
CA LEU A 145 -6.99 -10.20 -11.89
C LEU A 145 -6.56 -10.89 -10.60
N THR A 146 -6.57 -12.22 -10.61
CA THR A 146 -5.99 -13.01 -9.52
C THR A 146 -4.96 -13.96 -10.12
N LYS A 147 -3.73 -13.92 -9.63
CA LYS A 147 -2.61 -14.71 -10.14
C LYS A 147 -1.54 -14.92 -9.09
N GLU A 148 -0.59 -15.80 -9.37
CA GLU A 148 0.60 -15.95 -8.56
C GLU A 148 1.56 -14.78 -8.77
N LYS A 149 2.09 -14.25 -7.67
CA LYS A 149 3.10 -13.20 -7.65
C LYS A 149 4.14 -13.51 -6.56
N TYR A 150 5.22 -12.77 -6.50
CA TYR A 150 6.20 -12.82 -5.40
C TYR A 150 6.72 -14.24 -5.11
N GLY A 151 7.06 -14.99 -6.17
CA GLY A 151 7.59 -16.35 -5.99
C GLY A 151 6.54 -17.42 -5.68
N GLY A 152 5.34 -17.30 -6.24
CA GLY A 152 4.29 -18.31 -6.14
C GLY A 152 3.18 -18.00 -5.14
N LYS A 153 3.14 -16.80 -4.59
CA LYS A 153 2.06 -16.36 -3.71
C LYS A 153 0.85 -15.91 -4.51
N ILE A 154 -0.33 -16.49 -4.25
CA ILE A 154 -1.56 -16.07 -4.91
C ILE A 154 -1.96 -14.67 -4.44
N ARG A 155 -2.30 -13.79 -5.38
CA ARG A 155 -2.69 -12.40 -5.11
C ARG A 155 -3.84 -11.95 -6.01
N ALA A 156 -4.81 -11.29 -5.41
CA ALA A 156 -5.77 -10.48 -6.13
C ALA A 156 -5.13 -9.13 -6.44
N ILE A 157 -5.11 -8.75 -7.70
CA ILE A 157 -4.64 -7.43 -8.14
C ILE A 157 -5.84 -6.50 -8.10
N MET A 158 -5.74 -5.48 -7.26
CA MET A 158 -6.77 -4.48 -7.04
C MET A 158 -6.43 -3.20 -7.79
N PHE A 159 -7.45 -2.59 -8.37
CA PHE A 159 -7.31 -1.42 -9.23
C PHE A 159 -8.38 -0.38 -8.92
N LYS A 160 -7.96 0.89 -8.88
CA LYS A 160 -8.86 2.03 -8.79
C LYS A 160 -8.36 3.15 -9.69
N GLU A 161 -9.22 3.65 -10.56
CA GLU A 161 -8.96 4.85 -11.32
C GLU A 161 -9.46 6.07 -10.53
N VAL A 162 -8.60 7.08 -10.38
CA VAL A 162 -8.94 8.33 -9.68
C VAL A 162 -9.02 9.46 -10.69
N ALA A 163 -9.98 10.39 -10.45
CA ALA A 163 -10.12 11.57 -11.28
C ALA A 163 -8.94 12.51 -11.04
N SER A 164 -8.31 12.96 -12.14
CA SER A 164 -7.33 14.03 -12.04
C SER A 164 -8.04 15.36 -11.76
N PHE A 165 -7.46 16.16 -10.87
CA PHE A 165 -7.85 17.58 -10.79
C PHE A 165 -7.35 18.31 -12.04
N ASN A 166 -8.27 18.87 -12.77
CA ASN A 166 -7.95 19.86 -13.80
C ASN A 166 -7.95 21.26 -13.18
#